data_eadb1c4d1bc69238a140b115e3dc2e77
#
_entry.id   eadb1c4d1bc69238a140b115e3dc2e77
#
_cell.length_a   1.000
_cell.length_b   1.000
_cell.length_c   1.000
_cell.angle_alpha   90.00
_cell.angle_beta   90.00
_cell.angle_gamma   90.00
#
_symmetry.space_group_name_H-M   'P 1'
#
loop_
_entity.id
_entity.type
_entity.pdbx_description
1 polymer ?
#
loop_
_entity_poly.entity_id
_entity_poly.type
_entity_poly.pdbx_seq_one_letter_code
_entity_poly.pdbx_strand_id
1 'polypeptide(L)'
;MSRSTRFAAVVLFVCVPAFAATDWKSLKPQGYVSDFAHVIDPQSRAELEDYASRVEKATTAQLAFVTVPSLDGEPIEDVTIDLFKAWGVGQKKTDNGAMILLSIADRRSRLEVGGGLGGAVTDGMSGLLLDDMRPALRQGQYGAAMISAAVRIGEAIAKDQGVTIPPPQSYRPPARVSRDSLPWPLILLAIFIVVSLIRRGGGGYRGGGGGGGFWTGILLGQLLGGGGGGGRSGGGFGGFDGGGGGGGFGGFGGGSSGGGGASSGW
;
A
#
# COMPACT_ATOMS: atom_id res chain seq x y z
N MET A 1 5.91 83.49 4.64
CA MET A 1 6.55 82.36 5.31
C MET A 1 5.79 81.08 4.92
N SER A 2 6.29 80.42 3.88
CA SER A 2 5.71 79.19 3.33
C SER A 2 6.46 77.98 3.87
N ARG A 3 5.80 77.11 4.64
CA ARG A 3 6.35 75.84 5.15
C ARG A 3 6.03 74.76 4.14
N SER A 4 7.02 74.34 3.33
CA SER A 4 6.92 73.19 2.44
C SER A 4 7.09 71.89 3.26
N THR A 5 6.01 71.18 3.46
CA THR A 5 6.01 69.84 4.10
C THR A 5 6.47 68.80 3.06
N ARG A 6 7.70 68.32 3.17
CA ARG A 6 8.20 67.22 2.34
C ARG A 6 7.70 65.90 2.88
N PHE A 7 6.76 65.25 2.20
CA PHE A 7 6.36 63.87 2.44
C PHE A 7 7.48 62.95 1.89
N ALA A 8 8.19 62.30 2.78
CA ALA A 8 9.10 61.23 2.40
C ALA A 8 8.29 59.94 2.28
N ALA A 9 8.06 59.46 1.05
CA ALA A 9 7.44 58.17 0.81
C ALA A 9 8.48 57.08 1.14
N VAL A 10 8.25 56.34 2.22
CA VAL A 10 9.04 55.16 2.56
C VAL A 10 8.47 54.00 1.71
N VAL A 11 9.20 53.61 0.65
CA VAL A 11 8.89 52.42 -0.15
C VAL A 11 9.38 51.19 0.64
N LEU A 12 8.47 50.49 1.24
CA LEU A 12 8.74 49.22 1.91
C LEU A 12 8.98 48.14 0.84
N PHE A 13 10.25 47.80 0.60
CA PHE A 13 10.64 46.73 -0.31
C PHE A 13 10.36 45.40 0.38
N VAL A 14 9.19 44.79 0.11
CA VAL A 14 8.86 43.45 0.56
C VAL A 14 9.70 42.45 -0.27
N CYS A 15 10.80 42.00 0.32
CA CYS A 15 11.60 40.91 -0.25
C CYS A 15 10.81 39.62 -0.12
N VAL A 16 10.11 39.21 -1.18
CA VAL A 16 9.50 37.91 -1.28
C VAL A 16 10.61 36.89 -1.54
N PRO A 17 10.89 35.94 -0.64
CA PRO A 17 11.86 34.91 -0.93
C PRO A 17 11.37 34.11 -2.15
N ALA A 18 12.12 34.17 -3.25
CA ALA A 18 11.93 33.27 -4.38
C ALA A 18 12.32 31.87 -3.89
N PHE A 19 11.34 31.00 -3.62
CA PHE A 19 11.60 29.58 -3.46
C PHE A 19 12.07 29.08 -4.83
N ALA A 20 13.34 28.73 -4.92
CA ALA A 20 13.85 28.02 -6.09
C ALA A 20 13.19 26.64 -6.10
N ALA A 21 12.56 26.28 -7.23
CA ALA A 21 12.00 24.95 -7.40
C ALA A 21 13.10 23.89 -7.20
N THR A 22 12.80 22.83 -6.47
CA THR A 22 13.76 21.74 -6.24
C THR A 22 14.00 20.99 -7.54
N ASP A 23 15.25 20.86 -7.96
CA ASP A 23 15.60 20.03 -9.12
C ASP A 23 15.66 18.56 -8.69
N TRP A 24 14.54 17.87 -8.80
CA TRP A 24 14.38 16.46 -8.43
C TRP A 24 15.34 15.54 -9.18
N LYS A 25 15.70 15.87 -10.42
CA LYS A 25 16.62 15.09 -11.26
C LYS A 25 18.07 15.15 -10.79
N SER A 26 18.41 16.16 -10.02
CA SER A 26 19.76 16.32 -9.44
C SER A 26 19.97 15.45 -8.20
N LEU A 27 18.90 14.98 -7.56
CA LEU A 27 18.99 14.09 -6.41
C LEU A 27 19.59 12.74 -6.82
N LYS A 28 20.51 12.24 -5.98
CA LYS A 28 21.15 10.94 -6.21
C LYS A 28 20.61 9.91 -5.21
N PRO A 29 20.39 8.65 -5.65
CA PRO A 29 19.99 7.61 -4.73
C PRO A 29 21.08 7.35 -3.67
N GLN A 30 20.66 7.16 -2.41
CA GLN A 30 21.54 6.86 -1.29
C GLN A 30 21.69 5.34 -1.07
N GLY A 31 20.83 4.54 -1.69
CA GLY A 31 20.68 3.12 -1.57
C GLY A 31 19.32 2.71 -2.12
N TYR A 32 18.80 1.59 -1.71
CA TYR A 32 17.37 1.27 -1.92
C TYR A 32 16.48 2.23 -1.12
N VAL A 33 16.99 2.76 0.01
CA VAL A 33 16.32 3.73 0.87
C VAL A 33 17.02 5.08 0.77
N SER A 34 16.34 6.07 0.24
CA SER A 34 16.80 7.45 0.09
C SER A 34 15.94 8.38 0.95
N ASP A 35 16.38 8.58 2.19
CA ASP A 35 15.64 9.31 3.22
C ASP A 35 16.11 10.78 3.31
N PHE A 36 15.62 11.62 2.39
CA PHE A 36 15.94 13.05 2.36
C PHE A 36 15.17 13.86 3.42
N ALA A 37 14.08 13.31 3.94
CA ALA A 37 13.32 13.93 5.02
C ALA A 37 13.83 13.56 6.41
N HIS A 38 14.77 12.58 6.52
CA HIS A 38 15.33 12.09 7.78
C HIS A 38 14.28 11.61 8.79
N VAL A 39 13.28 10.85 8.30
CA VAL A 39 12.13 10.38 9.09
C VAL A 39 12.10 8.86 9.28
N ILE A 40 12.99 8.12 8.62
CA ILE A 40 13.09 6.66 8.76
C ILE A 40 14.12 6.34 9.84
N ASP A 41 13.69 5.60 10.84
CA ASP A 41 14.60 5.16 11.90
C ASP A 41 15.68 4.19 11.37
N PRO A 42 16.86 4.12 12.01
CA PRO A 42 17.98 3.34 11.51
C PRO A 42 17.68 1.84 11.36
N GLN A 43 16.85 1.27 12.26
CA GLN A 43 16.48 -0.13 12.19
C GLN A 43 15.59 -0.41 10.98
N SER A 44 14.53 0.37 10.79
CA SER A 44 13.65 0.26 9.63
C SER A 44 14.41 0.46 8.33
N ARG A 45 15.36 1.41 8.29
CA ARG A 45 16.22 1.62 7.13
C ARG A 45 17.04 0.38 6.79
N ALA A 46 17.72 -0.21 7.78
CA ALA A 46 18.53 -1.41 7.58
C ALA A 46 17.69 -2.60 7.09
N GLU A 47 16.48 -2.77 7.65
CA GLU A 47 15.57 -3.85 7.25
C GLU A 47 15.01 -3.66 5.84
N LEU A 48 14.71 -2.42 5.43
CA LEU A 48 14.27 -2.10 4.06
C LEU A 48 15.39 -2.35 3.05
N GLU A 49 16.62 -1.91 3.35
CA GLU A 49 17.80 -2.15 2.50
C GLU A 49 18.06 -3.65 2.31
N ASP A 50 18.05 -4.42 3.40
CA ASP A 50 18.25 -5.88 3.36
C ASP A 50 17.12 -6.56 2.57
N TYR A 51 15.87 -6.19 2.83
CA TYR A 51 14.73 -6.78 2.14
C TYR A 51 14.73 -6.47 0.64
N ALA A 52 14.98 -5.21 0.26
CA ALA A 52 15.10 -4.83 -1.16
C ALA A 52 16.22 -5.59 -1.88
N SER A 53 17.38 -5.75 -1.21
CA SER A 53 18.49 -6.56 -1.74
C SER A 53 18.09 -8.04 -1.94
N ARG A 54 17.31 -8.62 -1.00
CA ARG A 54 16.81 -10.00 -1.15
C ARG A 54 15.80 -10.13 -2.29
N VAL A 55 14.90 -9.14 -2.45
CA VAL A 55 13.97 -9.10 -3.57
C VAL A 55 14.74 -9.06 -4.89
N GLU A 56 15.73 -8.16 -5.01
CA GLU A 56 16.52 -8.05 -6.24
C GLU A 56 17.31 -9.32 -6.55
N LYS A 57 17.95 -9.93 -5.55
CA LYS A 57 18.69 -11.19 -5.73
C LYS A 57 17.79 -12.36 -6.17
N ALA A 58 16.57 -12.42 -5.66
CA ALA A 58 15.64 -13.52 -5.96
C ALA A 58 14.88 -13.33 -7.28
N THR A 59 14.61 -12.07 -7.67
CA THR A 59 13.65 -11.77 -8.75
C THR A 59 14.19 -10.80 -9.81
N THR A 60 15.39 -10.25 -9.61
CA THR A 60 15.95 -9.13 -10.37
C THR A 60 15.14 -7.82 -10.30
N ALA A 61 13.98 -7.82 -9.66
CA ALA A 61 13.16 -6.62 -9.48
C ALA A 61 13.81 -5.67 -8.46
N GLN A 62 13.75 -4.38 -8.74
CA GLN A 62 14.35 -3.35 -7.89
C GLN A 62 13.29 -2.52 -7.18
N LEU A 63 13.44 -2.39 -5.87
CA LEU A 63 12.56 -1.57 -5.04
C LEU A 63 13.32 -0.31 -4.58
N ALA A 64 12.68 0.85 -4.67
CA ALA A 64 13.20 2.12 -4.16
C ALA A 64 12.22 2.73 -3.16
N PHE A 65 12.75 3.21 -2.03
CA PHE A 65 11.98 3.88 -0.97
C PHE A 65 12.53 5.27 -0.78
N VAL A 66 11.70 6.28 -1.00
CA VAL A 66 12.13 7.68 -1.02
C VAL A 66 11.26 8.48 -0.06
N THR A 67 11.89 9.34 0.74
CA THR A 67 11.18 10.37 1.50
C THR A 67 11.72 11.73 1.11
N VAL A 68 10.84 12.71 0.96
CA VAL A 68 11.18 14.11 0.74
C VAL A 68 10.47 15.01 1.75
N PRO A 69 11.09 16.13 2.16
CA PRO A 69 10.45 17.04 3.12
C PRO A 69 9.16 17.65 2.58
N SER A 70 9.14 18.11 1.34
CA SER A 70 8.01 18.73 0.63
C SER A 70 8.14 18.49 -0.86
N LEU A 71 7.04 18.65 -1.60
CA LEU A 71 7.01 18.64 -3.07
C LEU A 71 7.19 20.05 -3.67
N ASP A 72 7.29 21.07 -2.83
CA ASP A 72 7.40 22.47 -3.24
C ASP A 72 6.28 22.93 -4.20
N GLY A 73 5.09 22.31 -4.06
CA GLY A 73 3.92 22.60 -4.87
C GLY A 73 3.80 21.77 -6.17
N GLU A 74 4.77 20.94 -6.47
CA GLU A 74 4.70 20.05 -7.63
C GLU A 74 3.78 18.85 -7.40
N PRO A 75 3.13 18.29 -8.44
CA PRO A 75 2.38 17.05 -8.35
C PRO A 75 3.30 15.87 -7.96
N ILE A 76 2.87 15.04 -7.00
CA ILE A 76 3.66 13.89 -6.55
C ILE A 76 3.93 12.90 -7.69
N GLU A 77 3.00 12.83 -8.63
CA GLU A 77 3.09 12.00 -9.82
C GLU A 77 4.32 12.38 -10.67
N ASP A 78 4.46 13.66 -10.96
CA ASP A 78 5.54 14.18 -11.80
C ASP A 78 6.90 14.02 -11.10
N VAL A 79 6.98 14.39 -9.82
CA VAL A 79 8.18 14.24 -9.00
C VAL A 79 8.62 12.77 -8.94
N THR A 80 7.68 11.84 -8.72
CA THR A 80 8.02 10.41 -8.61
C THR A 80 8.49 9.86 -9.94
N ILE A 81 7.83 10.21 -11.05
CA ILE A 81 8.22 9.78 -12.40
C ILE A 81 9.60 10.33 -12.77
N ASP A 82 9.87 11.58 -12.45
CA ASP A 82 11.17 12.21 -12.71
C ASP A 82 12.29 11.53 -11.93
N LEU A 83 12.10 11.27 -10.63
CA LEU A 83 13.04 10.52 -9.79
C LEU A 83 13.24 9.10 -10.30
N PHE A 84 12.13 8.39 -10.61
CA PHE A 84 12.16 7.02 -11.11
C PHE A 84 13.02 6.92 -12.38
N LYS A 85 12.79 7.83 -13.33
CA LYS A 85 13.55 7.90 -14.60
C LYS A 85 14.98 8.33 -14.41
N ALA A 86 15.22 9.36 -13.59
CA ALA A 86 16.57 9.89 -13.33
C ALA A 86 17.47 8.85 -12.66
N TRP A 87 16.90 8.03 -11.77
CA TRP A 87 17.62 6.97 -11.07
C TRP A 87 17.64 5.65 -11.86
N GLY A 88 16.72 5.47 -12.82
CA GLY A 88 16.61 4.27 -13.63
C GLY A 88 16.22 3.04 -12.81
N VAL A 89 15.20 3.18 -11.93
CA VAL A 89 14.77 2.09 -11.04
C VAL A 89 14.23 0.90 -11.84
N GLY A 90 14.79 -0.28 -11.60
CA GLY A 90 14.52 -1.49 -12.38
C GLY A 90 15.57 -1.76 -13.45
N GLN A 91 15.48 -2.93 -14.08
CA GLN A 91 16.38 -3.34 -15.13
C GLN A 91 15.93 -2.77 -16.48
N LYS A 92 16.84 -2.20 -17.26
CA LYS A 92 16.56 -1.54 -18.56
C LYS A 92 15.79 -2.42 -19.57
N LYS A 93 15.95 -3.74 -19.50
CA LYS A 93 15.30 -4.66 -20.45
C LYS A 93 13.92 -5.10 -20.01
N THR A 94 13.65 -5.09 -18.72
CA THR A 94 12.45 -5.67 -18.13
C THR A 94 11.56 -4.64 -17.46
N ASP A 95 12.06 -3.43 -17.22
CA ASP A 95 11.35 -2.34 -16.52
C ASP A 95 10.70 -2.81 -15.20
N ASN A 96 11.41 -3.70 -14.47
CA ASN A 96 10.92 -4.36 -13.27
C ASN A 96 11.26 -3.60 -11.97
N GLY A 97 11.04 -2.30 -11.99
CA GLY A 97 11.23 -1.42 -10.84
C GLY A 97 9.93 -1.05 -10.15
N ALA A 98 9.99 -0.76 -8.84
CA ALA A 98 8.93 -0.11 -8.10
C ALA A 98 9.51 0.92 -7.12
N MET A 99 8.89 2.11 -7.02
CA MET A 99 9.32 3.19 -6.14
C MET A 99 8.17 3.68 -5.28
N ILE A 100 8.37 3.75 -3.96
CA ILE A 100 7.47 4.44 -3.04
C ILE A 100 8.09 5.78 -2.68
N LEU A 101 7.37 6.87 -2.98
CA LEU A 101 7.71 8.22 -2.55
C LEU A 101 6.74 8.68 -1.46
N LEU A 102 7.28 9.20 -0.36
CA LEU A 102 6.52 9.91 0.68
C LEU A 102 6.96 11.37 0.72
N SER A 103 6.02 12.28 0.58
CA SER A 103 6.20 13.70 0.91
C SER A 103 5.62 13.98 2.29
N ILE A 104 6.47 14.42 3.21
CA ILE A 104 6.10 14.48 4.64
C ILE A 104 5.23 15.67 4.95
N ALA A 105 5.62 16.87 4.50
CA ALA A 105 4.85 18.10 4.76
C ALA A 105 3.49 18.09 4.02
N ASP A 106 3.46 17.55 2.80
CA ASP A 106 2.26 17.50 1.97
C ASP A 106 1.33 16.34 2.34
N ARG A 107 1.82 15.39 3.16
CA ARG A 107 1.13 14.15 3.53
C ARG A 107 0.64 13.38 2.32
N ARG A 108 1.51 13.20 1.35
CA ARG A 108 1.21 12.49 0.11
C ARG A 108 2.15 11.32 -0.10
N SER A 109 1.60 10.25 -0.62
CA SER A 109 2.33 9.03 -0.98
C SER A 109 2.03 8.64 -2.41
N ARG A 110 3.03 8.09 -3.09
CA ARG A 110 2.87 7.48 -4.40
C ARG A 110 3.67 6.20 -4.49
N LEU A 111 3.07 5.20 -5.11
CA LEU A 111 3.75 4.01 -5.60
C LEU A 111 3.79 4.08 -7.12
N GLU A 112 4.98 4.18 -7.67
CA GLU A 112 5.25 4.11 -9.11
C GLU A 112 5.75 2.72 -9.46
N VAL A 113 5.23 2.14 -10.54
CA VAL A 113 5.50 0.76 -10.94
C VAL A 113 5.97 0.73 -12.39
N GLY A 114 7.10 0.11 -12.64
CA GLY A 114 7.61 -0.13 -13.98
C GLY A 114 6.75 -1.15 -14.74
N GLY A 115 6.74 -1.03 -16.07
CA GLY A 115 5.87 -1.84 -16.94
C GLY A 115 6.03 -3.35 -16.76
N GLY A 116 7.23 -3.81 -16.42
CA GLY A 116 7.52 -5.23 -16.18
C GLY A 116 6.91 -5.81 -14.90
N LEU A 117 6.49 -4.97 -13.96
CA LEU A 117 5.82 -5.41 -12.73
C LEU A 117 4.30 -5.22 -12.77
N GLY A 118 3.73 -4.59 -13.80
CA GLY A 118 2.30 -4.25 -13.85
C GLY A 118 1.34 -5.45 -13.74
N GLY A 119 1.81 -6.65 -14.10
CA GLY A 119 1.06 -7.90 -13.90
C GLY A 119 1.02 -8.36 -12.44
N ALA A 120 2.14 -8.23 -11.73
CA ALA A 120 2.27 -8.63 -10.33
C ALA A 120 1.76 -7.55 -9.36
N VAL A 121 2.08 -6.27 -9.66
CA VAL A 121 1.72 -5.08 -8.85
C VAL A 121 0.83 -4.17 -9.68
N THR A 122 -0.46 -4.45 -9.67
CA THR A 122 -1.45 -3.68 -10.42
C THR A 122 -1.75 -2.32 -9.76
N ASP A 123 -2.32 -1.37 -10.52
CA ASP A 123 -2.73 -0.06 -9.99
C ASP A 123 -3.73 -0.20 -8.83
N GLY A 124 -4.68 -1.15 -8.95
CA GLY A 124 -5.62 -1.43 -7.87
C GLY A 124 -4.95 -1.93 -6.60
N MET A 125 -3.94 -2.81 -6.73
CA MET A 125 -3.12 -3.25 -5.59
C MET A 125 -2.32 -2.10 -5.01
N SER A 126 -1.74 -1.25 -5.85
CA SER A 126 -0.97 -0.07 -5.44
C SER A 126 -1.82 0.88 -4.58
N GLY A 127 -3.06 1.14 -4.99
CA GLY A 127 -4.00 1.96 -4.21
C GLY A 127 -4.31 1.36 -2.85
N LEU A 128 -4.66 0.06 -2.78
CA LEU A 128 -4.93 -0.63 -1.53
C LEU A 128 -3.71 -0.64 -0.59
N LEU A 129 -2.52 -0.79 -1.16
CA LEU A 129 -1.27 -0.80 -0.40
C LEU A 129 -1.00 0.56 0.24
N LEU A 130 -1.18 1.66 -0.50
CA LEU A 130 -1.04 3.01 0.04
C LEU A 130 -2.11 3.30 1.12
N ASP A 131 -3.34 2.82 0.93
CA ASP A 131 -4.40 2.94 1.93
C ASP A 131 -4.06 2.20 3.23
N ASP A 132 -3.48 1.01 3.14
CA ASP A 132 -3.03 0.23 4.28
C ASP A 132 -1.86 0.89 5.04
N MET A 133 -1.04 1.72 4.37
CA MET A 133 0.03 2.50 5.01
C MET A 133 -0.51 3.67 5.85
N ARG A 134 -1.68 4.25 5.52
CA ARG A 134 -2.20 5.49 6.14
C ARG A 134 -2.23 5.49 7.67
N PRO A 135 -2.69 4.43 8.37
CA PRO A 135 -2.71 4.45 9.84
C PRO A 135 -1.34 4.65 10.46
N ALA A 136 -0.30 3.98 9.94
CA ALA A 136 1.07 4.11 10.40
C ALA A 136 1.66 5.48 10.03
N LEU A 137 1.41 5.97 8.81
CA LEU A 137 1.86 7.29 8.36
C LEU A 137 1.28 8.42 9.23
N ARG A 138 0.00 8.34 9.60
CA ARG A 138 -0.64 9.31 10.53
C ARG A 138 -0.02 9.33 11.93
N GLN A 139 0.58 8.22 12.33
CA GLN A 139 1.28 8.07 13.61
C GLN A 139 2.78 8.42 13.50
N GLY A 140 3.26 8.85 12.33
CA GLY A 140 4.67 9.13 12.10
C GLY A 140 5.55 7.87 12.02
N GLN A 141 4.95 6.68 11.89
CA GLN A 141 5.66 5.39 11.80
C GLN A 141 6.04 5.10 10.34
N TYR A 142 6.85 5.99 9.75
CA TYR A 142 7.18 5.95 8.32
C TYR A 142 7.94 4.69 7.92
N GLY A 143 8.93 4.28 8.73
CA GLY A 143 9.70 3.06 8.52
C GLY A 143 8.83 1.81 8.51
N ALA A 144 7.96 1.65 9.52
CA ALA A 144 7.04 0.52 9.62
C ALA A 144 6.03 0.48 8.45
N ALA A 145 5.52 1.65 8.03
CA ALA A 145 4.64 1.76 6.87
C ALA A 145 5.34 1.28 5.59
N MET A 146 6.58 1.72 5.36
CA MET A 146 7.36 1.30 4.19
C MET A 146 7.72 -0.18 4.22
N ILE A 147 8.07 -0.75 5.40
CA ILE A 147 8.34 -2.19 5.54
C ILE A 147 7.08 -3.00 5.17
N SER A 148 5.91 -2.59 5.66
CA SER A 148 4.65 -3.27 5.32
C SER A 148 4.38 -3.25 3.81
N ALA A 149 4.60 -2.12 3.16
CA ALA A 149 4.45 -1.99 1.72
C ALA A 149 5.48 -2.81 0.95
N ALA A 150 6.76 -2.74 1.35
CA ALA A 150 7.85 -3.48 0.75
C ALA A 150 7.56 -4.99 0.73
N VAL A 151 7.12 -5.55 1.87
CA VAL A 151 6.82 -6.98 1.98
C VAL A 151 5.68 -7.37 1.03
N ARG A 152 4.61 -6.59 0.98
CA ARG A 152 3.48 -6.90 0.10
C ARG A 152 3.83 -6.81 -1.38
N ILE A 153 4.67 -5.83 -1.77
CA ILE A 153 5.18 -5.74 -3.15
C ILE A 153 6.07 -6.95 -3.43
N GLY A 154 7.02 -7.26 -2.54
CA GLY A 154 7.91 -8.40 -2.70
C GLY A 154 7.19 -9.74 -2.74
N GLU A 155 6.14 -9.95 -1.92
CA GLU A 155 5.29 -11.14 -1.96
C GLU A 155 4.54 -11.27 -3.31
N ALA A 156 4.04 -10.15 -3.86
CA ALA A 156 3.35 -10.16 -5.15
C ALA A 156 4.31 -10.55 -6.28
N ILE A 157 5.51 -9.95 -6.31
CA ILE A 157 6.56 -10.27 -7.27
C ILE A 157 7.03 -11.72 -7.11
N ALA A 158 7.28 -12.16 -5.88
CA ALA A 158 7.72 -13.52 -5.57
C ALA A 158 6.70 -14.56 -6.02
N LYS A 159 5.41 -14.30 -5.79
CA LYS A 159 4.31 -15.16 -6.24
C LYS A 159 4.26 -15.26 -7.77
N ASP A 160 4.42 -14.14 -8.47
CA ASP A 160 4.42 -14.10 -9.95
C ASP A 160 5.57 -14.93 -10.53
N GLN A 161 6.73 -14.89 -9.89
CA GLN A 161 7.93 -15.60 -10.33
C GLN A 161 8.10 -17.00 -9.71
N GLY A 162 7.18 -17.45 -8.86
CA GLY A 162 7.22 -18.77 -8.22
C GLY A 162 8.36 -18.95 -7.22
N VAL A 163 8.85 -17.85 -6.61
CA VAL A 163 9.90 -17.85 -5.58
C VAL A 163 9.34 -17.46 -4.20
N THR A 164 10.10 -17.68 -3.15
CA THR A 164 9.74 -17.28 -1.78
C THR A 164 10.79 -16.34 -1.21
N ILE A 165 10.36 -15.21 -0.68
CA ILE A 165 11.24 -14.21 -0.05
C ILE A 165 10.77 -14.04 1.40
N PRO A 166 11.59 -14.42 2.40
CA PRO A 166 11.22 -14.26 3.80
C PRO A 166 11.03 -12.78 4.15
N PRO A 167 9.99 -12.40 4.90
CA PRO A 167 9.81 -11.03 5.34
C PRO A 167 10.87 -10.62 6.38
N PRO A 168 11.07 -9.30 6.63
CA PRO A 168 11.89 -8.80 7.73
C PRO A 168 11.35 -9.24 9.08
N GLN A 169 12.24 -9.31 10.12
CA GLN A 169 11.85 -9.77 11.45
C GLN A 169 10.85 -8.84 12.17
N SER A 170 10.91 -7.54 11.88
CA SER A 170 9.99 -6.56 12.45
C SER A 170 8.62 -6.56 11.77
N TYR A 171 8.49 -7.18 10.58
CA TYR A 171 7.24 -7.20 9.85
C TYR A 171 6.15 -7.92 10.63
N ARG A 172 5.10 -7.18 10.93
CA ARG A 172 3.86 -7.73 11.48
C ARG A 172 2.77 -7.59 10.42
N PRO A 173 2.25 -8.72 9.90
CA PRO A 173 1.11 -8.65 8.98
C PRO A 173 0.01 -7.80 9.60
N PRO A 174 -0.60 -6.88 8.85
CA PRO A 174 -1.77 -6.17 9.34
C PRO A 174 -2.78 -7.22 9.83
N ALA A 175 -3.31 -7.00 11.05
CA ALA A 175 -4.35 -7.86 11.56
C ALA A 175 -5.42 -7.92 10.47
N ARG A 176 -5.62 -9.11 9.91
CA ARG A 176 -6.77 -9.32 9.03
C ARG A 176 -7.96 -8.96 9.88
N VAL A 177 -8.52 -7.78 9.67
CA VAL A 177 -9.90 -7.54 10.07
C VAL A 177 -10.64 -8.61 9.31
N SER A 178 -10.92 -9.74 9.98
CA SER A 178 -11.94 -10.65 9.50
C SER A 178 -13.12 -9.72 9.30
N ARG A 179 -13.46 -9.44 8.06
CA ARG A 179 -14.83 -9.09 7.76
C ARG A 179 -15.56 -10.38 8.12
N ASP A 180 -15.75 -10.54 9.41
CA ASP A 180 -16.77 -11.46 9.89
C ASP A 180 -17.97 -11.02 9.10
N SER A 181 -18.26 -11.83 8.10
CA SER A 181 -19.40 -11.65 7.24
C SER A 181 -20.52 -11.29 8.20
N LEU A 182 -21.04 -10.03 8.07
CA LEU A 182 -22.24 -9.62 8.79
C LEU A 182 -23.06 -10.91 8.91
N PRO A 183 -23.44 -11.34 10.11
CA PRO A 183 -24.04 -12.66 10.25
C PRO A 183 -25.34 -12.66 9.44
N TRP A 184 -25.17 -12.83 8.13
CA TRP A 184 -26.29 -12.85 7.19
C TRP A 184 -27.41 -13.79 7.62
N PRO A 185 -27.15 -14.90 8.40
CA PRO A 185 -28.21 -15.68 8.98
C PRO A 185 -29.01 -14.85 9.99
N LEU A 186 -28.38 -13.96 10.78
CA LEU A 186 -29.13 -13.11 11.73
C LEU A 186 -29.91 -12.00 11.00
N ILE A 187 -29.41 -11.51 9.86
CA ILE A 187 -30.16 -10.56 9.03
C ILE A 187 -31.37 -11.26 8.41
N LEU A 188 -31.21 -12.47 7.88
CA LEU A 188 -32.33 -13.25 7.36
C LEU A 188 -33.34 -13.60 8.46
N LEU A 189 -32.85 -13.93 9.66
CA LEU A 189 -33.72 -14.18 10.82
C LEU A 189 -34.49 -12.89 11.20
N ALA A 190 -33.82 -11.75 11.24
CA ALA A 190 -34.48 -10.47 11.54
C ALA A 190 -35.53 -10.11 10.47
N ILE A 191 -35.22 -10.29 9.18
CA ILE A 191 -36.18 -10.09 8.08
C ILE A 191 -37.34 -11.05 8.22
N PHE A 192 -37.10 -12.33 8.53
CA PHE A 192 -38.15 -13.34 8.74
C PHE A 192 -39.05 -12.96 9.91
N ILE A 193 -38.49 -12.49 11.02
CA ILE A 193 -39.27 -12.02 12.19
C ILE A 193 -40.12 -10.82 11.80
N VAL A 194 -39.56 -9.82 11.11
CA VAL A 194 -40.29 -8.62 10.67
C VAL A 194 -41.44 -8.98 9.73
N VAL A 195 -41.17 -9.81 8.72
CA VAL A 195 -42.21 -10.29 7.79
C VAL A 195 -43.29 -11.13 8.52
N SER A 196 -42.91 -11.96 9.51
CA SER A 196 -43.82 -12.71 10.33
C SER A 196 -44.72 -11.84 11.19
N LEU A 197 -44.16 -10.73 11.76
CA LEU A 197 -44.91 -9.76 12.55
C LEU A 197 -45.90 -8.97 11.68
N ILE A 198 -45.48 -8.56 10.48
CA ILE A 198 -46.36 -7.86 9.51
C ILE A 198 -47.51 -8.76 9.08
N ARG A 199 -47.24 -10.05 8.84
CA ARG A 199 -48.30 -11.02 8.50
C ARG A 199 -49.24 -11.34 9.66
N ARG A 200 -48.80 -11.15 10.90
CA ARG A 200 -49.63 -11.38 12.10
C ARG A 200 -50.56 -10.22 12.43
N GLY A 201 -50.21 -9.01 11.90
CA GLY A 201 -51.01 -7.78 12.12
C GLY A 201 -52.22 -7.60 11.18
N GLY A 202 -52.39 -8.47 10.17
CA GLY A 202 -53.54 -8.48 9.25
C GLY A 202 -54.58 -9.47 9.69
N GLY A 203 -55.44 -9.08 10.60
CA GLY A 203 -56.54 -9.91 11.10
C GLY A 203 -57.58 -10.25 10.02
N GLY A 204 -57.92 -11.53 9.92
CA GLY A 204 -59.23 -12.03 9.52
C GLY A 204 -59.52 -12.11 8.04
N TYR A 205 -59.41 -13.30 7.45
CA TYR A 205 -60.51 -13.93 6.71
C TYR A 205 -60.24 -15.43 6.52
N ARG A 206 -61.26 -16.15 6.74
CA ARG A 206 -61.49 -17.59 6.75
C ARG A 206 -61.28 -18.20 5.35
N GLY A 207 -60.63 -19.37 5.25
CA GLY A 207 -60.73 -20.20 4.05
C GLY A 207 -59.55 -21.16 3.86
N GLY A 208 -59.86 -22.44 3.96
CA GLY A 208 -59.07 -23.64 4.01
C GLY A 208 -58.12 -23.92 2.85
N GLY A 209 -57.28 -24.93 3.08
CA GLY A 209 -56.65 -25.68 2.01
C GLY A 209 -55.12 -25.82 2.15
N GLY A 210 -54.71 -26.99 2.53
CA GLY A 210 -53.45 -27.70 2.56
C GLY A 210 -52.29 -27.22 1.69
N GLY A 211 -51.07 -27.33 2.23
CA GLY A 211 -49.87 -27.23 1.46
C GLY A 211 -48.66 -26.61 2.19
N GLY A 212 -48.38 -26.99 3.44
CA GLY A 212 -47.30 -26.41 4.23
C GLY A 212 -46.12 -27.31 4.60
N GLY A 213 -45.95 -28.46 3.97
CA GLY A 213 -44.97 -29.48 4.38
C GLY A 213 -43.65 -29.50 3.60
N PHE A 214 -43.58 -28.85 2.45
CA PHE A 214 -42.43 -29.03 1.55
C PHE A 214 -41.18 -28.19 1.93
N TRP A 215 -41.41 -27.01 2.45
CA TRP A 215 -40.30 -26.09 2.77
C TRP A 215 -39.62 -26.34 4.12
N THR A 216 -40.34 -26.94 5.09
CA THR A 216 -39.75 -27.29 6.39
C THR A 216 -38.84 -28.51 6.31
N GLY A 217 -39.04 -29.43 5.37
CA GLY A 217 -38.17 -30.59 5.15
C GLY A 217 -36.83 -30.25 4.52
N ILE A 218 -36.78 -29.25 3.63
CA ILE A 218 -35.54 -28.84 2.95
C ILE A 218 -34.60 -28.07 3.90
N LEU A 219 -35.16 -27.22 4.76
CA LEU A 219 -34.36 -26.44 5.73
C LEU A 219 -33.78 -27.34 6.85
N LEU A 220 -34.48 -28.37 7.27
CA LEU A 220 -33.97 -29.27 8.32
C LEU A 220 -32.97 -30.28 7.78
N GLY A 221 -33.10 -30.70 6.51
CA GLY A 221 -32.14 -31.61 5.85
C GLY A 221 -30.77 -31.03 5.60
N GLN A 222 -30.69 -29.73 5.38
CA GLN A 222 -29.39 -29.03 5.12
C GLN A 222 -28.64 -28.70 6.42
N LEU A 223 -29.34 -28.63 7.56
CA LEU A 223 -28.73 -28.32 8.86
C LEU A 223 -28.12 -29.55 9.55
N LEU A 224 -28.58 -30.78 9.19
CA LEU A 224 -28.18 -32.05 9.83
C LEU A 224 -27.30 -32.95 8.95
N GLY A 225 -27.04 -32.56 7.70
CA GLY A 225 -26.32 -33.39 6.72
C GLY A 225 -24.97 -32.84 6.25
N GLY A 226 -24.12 -32.35 7.14
CA GLY A 226 -22.79 -31.85 6.79
C GLY A 226 -21.67 -32.65 7.46
N GLY A 227 -21.36 -33.80 6.90
CA GLY A 227 -20.21 -34.59 7.34
C GLY A 227 -19.24 -34.82 6.21
N GLY A 228 -17.93 -34.52 6.45
CA GLY A 228 -16.87 -35.36 5.96
C GLY A 228 -16.00 -34.86 4.82
N GLY A 229 -14.69 -34.82 5.08
CA GLY A 229 -13.58 -34.93 4.14
C GLY A 229 -12.59 -33.78 4.27
N GLY A 230 -11.50 -33.83 4.93
CA GLY A 230 -10.47 -34.86 5.06
C GLY A 230 -9.38 -34.61 4.03
N GLY A 231 -8.33 -33.85 4.39
CA GLY A 231 -7.16 -33.66 3.53
C GLY A 231 -5.99 -33.07 4.32
N ARG A 232 -5.24 -33.91 4.99
CA ARG A 232 -3.92 -33.61 5.51
C ARG A 232 -2.93 -33.64 4.36
N SER A 233 -2.07 -32.60 4.25
CA SER A 233 -0.74 -32.75 3.67
C SER A 233 0.21 -31.88 4.47
N GLY A 234 1.09 -32.56 5.14
CA GLY A 234 2.26 -32.18 5.79
C GLY A 234 3.43 -32.07 4.80
N GLY A 235 4.41 -31.31 5.19
CA GLY A 235 5.69 -31.09 4.55
C GLY A 235 6.31 -29.88 5.21
N GLY A 236 7.24 -30.02 6.04
CA GLY A 236 8.61 -30.35 5.87
C GLY A 236 9.39 -29.10 6.18
N PHE A 237 9.86 -28.96 7.46
CA PHE A 237 10.83 -27.94 7.87
C PHE A 237 12.19 -28.24 7.21
N GLY A 238 12.67 -27.30 6.34
CA GLY A 238 14.05 -27.19 5.93
C GLY A 238 14.62 -25.92 6.49
N GLY A 239 15.45 -26.01 7.55
CA GLY A 239 16.25 -24.93 8.05
C GLY A 239 17.31 -24.55 7.02
N PHE A 240 17.45 -23.27 6.73
CA PHE A 240 18.62 -22.73 6.07
C PHE A 240 19.26 -21.68 6.97
N ASP A 241 20.45 -22.00 7.40
CA ASP A 241 21.42 -21.10 8.00
C ASP A 241 21.64 -19.91 7.04
N GLY A 242 21.26 -18.71 7.49
CA GLY A 242 21.42 -17.48 6.76
C GLY A 242 22.81 -16.92 6.92
N GLY A 243 23.70 -17.25 6.01
CA GLY A 243 24.97 -16.54 5.87
C GLY A 243 24.71 -15.09 5.47
N GLY A 244 25.01 -14.14 6.38
CA GLY A 244 25.02 -12.73 6.13
C GLY A 244 26.08 -12.36 5.11
N GLY A 245 25.70 -12.14 3.86
CA GLY A 245 26.52 -11.51 2.84
C GLY A 245 26.01 -10.11 2.62
N GLY A 246 26.66 -9.11 3.17
CA GLY A 246 26.43 -7.70 2.87
C GLY A 246 26.71 -7.44 1.40
N GLY A 247 25.66 -7.52 0.55
CA GLY A 247 25.70 -7.05 -0.81
C GLY A 247 25.40 -5.56 -0.80
N GLY A 248 26.44 -4.73 -1.03
CA GLY A 248 26.26 -3.29 -1.19
C GLY A 248 25.33 -2.98 -2.36
N PHE A 249 24.54 -1.90 -2.23
CA PHE A 249 23.72 -1.37 -3.31
C PHE A 249 24.61 -0.98 -4.51
N GLY A 250 24.42 -1.66 -5.64
CA GLY A 250 25.22 -1.46 -6.87
C GLY A 250 24.68 -0.36 -7.78
N GLY A 251 23.60 0.34 -7.39
CA GLY A 251 22.85 1.26 -8.24
C GLY A 251 21.65 0.57 -8.92
N PHE A 252 20.72 1.39 -9.45
CA PHE A 252 19.59 0.91 -10.21
C PHE A 252 19.99 0.57 -11.66
N GLY A 253 19.26 -0.34 -12.29
CA GLY A 253 19.62 -0.96 -13.56
C GLY A 253 19.15 -0.22 -14.82
N GLY A 254 18.60 0.98 -14.70
CA GLY A 254 18.19 1.80 -15.85
C GLY A 254 16.80 1.49 -16.41
N GLY A 255 15.91 0.96 -15.58
CA GLY A 255 14.50 0.75 -15.92
C GLY A 255 13.72 2.04 -16.13
N SER A 256 12.53 1.93 -16.72
CA SER A 256 11.61 3.04 -16.96
C SER A 256 10.22 2.73 -16.42
N SER A 257 9.43 3.77 -16.15
CA SER A 257 8.02 3.66 -15.82
C SER A 257 7.16 4.31 -16.89
N GLY A 258 6.03 3.69 -17.19
CA GLY A 258 4.98 4.22 -18.06
C GLY A 258 3.88 4.98 -17.30
N GLY A 259 4.08 5.26 -15.98
CA GLY A 259 3.08 5.95 -15.16
C GLY A 259 2.07 5.01 -14.49
N GLY A 260 2.38 3.71 -14.38
CA GLY A 260 1.58 2.77 -13.57
C GLY A 260 1.74 3.03 -12.08
N GLY A 261 0.72 2.68 -11.28
CA GLY A 261 0.77 2.84 -9.84
C GLY A 261 -0.43 3.61 -9.26
N ALA A 262 -0.26 4.17 -8.06
CA ALA A 262 -1.31 4.93 -7.39
C ALA A 262 -0.74 6.04 -6.51
N SER A 263 -1.57 7.05 -6.23
CA SER A 263 -1.28 8.12 -5.26
C SER A 263 -2.32 8.14 -4.15
N SER A 264 -1.91 8.58 -2.97
CA SER A 264 -2.78 8.67 -1.79
C SER A 264 -2.35 9.81 -0.88
N GLY A 265 -3.25 10.28 -0.03
CA GLY A 265 -2.95 11.20 1.07
C GLY A 265 -3.27 10.56 2.43
N TRP A 266 -2.65 11.04 3.52
CA TRP A 266 -2.88 10.54 4.87
C TRP A 266 -3.10 11.64 5.92
#